data_47f1d798dfda50531273410af33f8370
#
_entry.id   47f1d798dfda50531273410af33f8370
#
_cell.length_a   1.000
_cell.length_b   1.000
_cell.length_c   1.000
_cell.angle_alpha   90.00
_cell.angle_beta   90.00
_cell.angle_gamma   90.00
#
_symmetry.space_group_name_H-M   'P 1'
#
loop_
_entity.id
_entity.type
_entity.pdbx_description
1 polymer ?
#
loop_
_entity_poly.entity_id
_entity_poly.type
_entity_poly.pdbx_seq_one_letter_code
_entity_poly.pdbx_strand_id
1 'polypeptide(L)'
;SIWVSGVGVALGNALEQIAPVLAQTDYFMPSFDEALQITGKKEPREMAEVLRPFGTRVFIVKLGSRGCFCMDYETGKFCEVPAVPAAHPVSTVGAGDAFCAGMIAALLRGKELRASLEFASAAASMTVQVNHATGAFSSFEEVENYARAAGGRTF
;
A
#
# COMPACT_ATOMS: atom_id res chain seq x y z
N SER A 1 8.42 -10.02 10.66
CA SER A 1 7.83 -9.60 9.38
C SER A 1 8.74 -8.59 8.70
N ILE A 2 9.03 -8.79 7.42
CA ILE A 2 9.86 -7.90 6.60
C ILE A 2 8.94 -7.15 5.65
N TRP A 3 9.13 -5.84 5.58
CA TRP A 3 8.32 -4.91 4.79
C TRP A 3 9.19 -4.23 3.76
N VAL A 4 8.75 -4.18 2.51
CA VAL A 4 9.47 -3.49 1.43
C VAL A 4 8.54 -2.54 0.68
N SER A 5 8.96 -1.30 0.57
CA SER A 5 8.32 -0.25 -0.19
C SER A 5 9.40 0.66 -0.78
N GLY A 6 9.15 1.27 -1.93
CA GLY A 6 10.07 2.23 -2.53
C GLY A 6 11.32 1.59 -3.11
N VAL A 7 11.18 0.61 -3.96
CA VAL A 7 12.30 -0.05 -4.62
C VAL A 7 12.78 0.80 -5.81
N GLY A 8 13.87 1.51 -5.63
CA GLY A 8 14.58 2.12 -6.75
C GLY A 8 15.28 1.03 -7.58
N VAL A 9 14.70 0.65 -8.71
CA VAL A 9 15.26 -0.39 -9.59
C VAL A 9 15.93 0.25 -10.81
N ALA A 10 17.14 -0.20 -11.11
CA ALA A 10 17.79 0.16 -12.36
C ALA A 10 17.07 -0.50 -13.56
N LEU A 11 16.90 0.27 -14.63
CA LEU A 11 16.27 -0.18 -15.87
C LEU A 11 16.92 -1.47 -16.40
N GLY A 12 16.11 -2.50 -16.63
CA GLY A 12 16.49 -3.67 -17.43
C GLY A 12 16.28 -5.04 -16.75
N ASN A 13 16.57 -5.23 -15.46
CA ASN A 13 16.44 -6.51 -14.77
C ASN A 13 15.87 -6.37 -13.35
N ALA A 14 14.88 -5.50 -13.23
CA ALA A 14 14.29 -5.14 -11.95
C ALA A 14 13.83 -6.37 -11.14
N LEU A 15 13.13 -7.29 -11.77
CA LEU A 15 12.59 -8.47 -11.12
C LEU A 15 13.69 -9.41 -10.60
N GLU A 16 14.73 -9.65 -11.39
CA GLU A 16 15.86 -10.48 -10.99
C GLU A 16 16.62 -9.88 -9.80
N GLN A 17 16.76 -8.55 -9.78
CA GLN A 17 17.45 -7.84 -8.70
C GLN A 17 16.70 -7.92 -7.37
N ILE A 18 15.36 -7.84 -7.39
CA ILE A 18 14.55 -7.87 -6.16
C ILE A 18 14.11 -9.28 -5.75
N ALA A 19 14.23 -10.27 -6.62
CA ALA A 19 13.77 -11.64 -6.34
C ALA A 19 14.30 -12.20 -5.01
N PRO A 20 15.60 -12.07 -4.66
CA PRO A 20 16.12 -12.55 -3.37
C PRO A 20 15.51 -11.83 -2.16
N VAL A 21 15.11 -10.55 -2.33
CA VAL A 21 14.45 -9.76 -1.28
C VAL A 21 12.99 -10.19 -1.15
N LEU A 22 12.29 -10.39 -2.27
CA LEU A 22 10.89 -10.84 -2.28
C LEU A 22 10.71 -12.16 -1.53
N ALA A 23 11.63 -13.11 -1.70
CA ALA A 23 11.61 -14.41 -1.03
C ALA A 23 11.64 -14.30 0.52
N GLN A 24 12.04 -13.17 1.06
CA GLN A 24 12.14 -12.91 2.49
C GLN A 24 11.15 -11.82 2.97
N THR A 25 10.27 -11.38 2.09
CA THR A 25 9.35 -10.28 2.34
C THR A 25 7.95 -10.80 2.64
N ASP A 26 7.39 -10.45 3.79
CA ASP A 26 6.00 -10.75 4.11
C ASP A 26 5.04 -9.84 3.33
N TYR A 27 5.34 -8.55 3.26
CA TYR A 27 4.50 -7.52 2.63
C TYR A 27 5.30 -6.70 1.64
N PHE A 28 4.99 -6.82 0.37
CA PHE A 28 5.57 -6.02 -0.70
C PHE A 28 4.57 -4.97 -1.18
N MET A 29 4.91 -3.68 -1.01
CA MET A 29 3.98 -2.55 -1.19
C MET A 29 4.50 -1.49 -2.18
N PRO A 30 4.74 -1.82 -3.45
CA PRO A 30 5.19 -0.85 -4.44
C PRO A 30 4.09 0.14 -4.84
N SER A 31 4.50 1.26 -5.43
CA SER A 31 3.63 2.09 -6.25
C SER A 31 3.27 1.39 -7.57
N PHE A 32 2.27 1.91 -8.29
CA PHE A 32 1.92 1.38 -9.61
C PHE A 32 3.09 1.42 -10.59
N ASP A 33 3.82 2.53 -10.62
CA ASP A 33 4.94 2.72 -11.55
C ASP A 33 6.10 1.77 -11.25
N GLU A 34 6.42 1.56 -9.97
CA GLU A 34 7.41 0.57 -9.54
C GLU A 34 6.97 -0.84 -9.92
N ALA A 35 5.74 -1.21 -9.63
CA ALA A 35 5.21 -2.52 -9.98
C ALA A 35 5.18 -2.75 -11.50
N LEU A 36 4.86 -1.71 -12.29
CA LEU A 36 4.92 -1.75 -13.75
C LEU A 36 6.34 -1.99 -14.25
N GLN A 37 7.33 -1.28 -13.69
CA GLN A 37 8.75 -1.47 -14.05
C GLN A 37 9.25 -2.88 -13.71
N ILE A 38 8.85 -3.41 -12.56
CA ILE A 38 9.25 -4.73 -12.09
C ILE A 38 8.62 -5.86 -12.91
N THR A 39 7.33 -5.76 -13.19
CA THR A 39 6.55 -6.86 -13.77
C THR A 39 6.31 -6.74 -15.27
N GLY A 40 6.41 -5.54 -15.83
CA GLY A 40 6.03 -5.22 -17.21
C GLY A 40 4.53 -5.31 -17.47
N LYS A 41 3.70 -5.46 -16.43
CA LYS A 41 2.24 -5.62 -16.54
C LYS A 41 1.53 -4.34 -16.14
N LYS A 42 0.36 -4.07 -16.74
CA LYS A 42 -0.48 -2.91 -16.47
C LYS A 42 -1.64 -3.22 -15.53
N GLU A 43 -2.09 -4.46 -15.52
CA GLU A 43 -3.20 -4.88 -14.67
C GLU A 43 -2.68 -5.42 -13.33
N PRO A 44 -3.19 -4.92 -12.18
CA PRO A 44 -2.73 -5.33 -10.86
C PRO A 44 -2.77 -6.85 -10.62
N ARG A 45 -3.77 -7.52 -11.17
CA ARG A 45 -3.90 -8.97 -11.07
C ARG A 45 -2.79 -9.70 -11.84
N GLU A 46 -2.43 -9.21 -13.03
CA GLU A 46 -1.32 -9.77 -13.81
C GLU A 46 0.03 -9.52 -13.13
N MET A 47 0.20 -8.32 -12.51
CA MET A 47 1.37 -8.02 -11.70
C MET A 47 1.52 -9.04 -10.56
N ALA A 48 0.42 -9.35 -9.87
CA ALA A 48 0.40 -10.32 -8.79
C ALA A 48 0.79 -11.73 -9.30
N GLU A 49 0.30 -12.16 -10.45
CA GLU A 49 0.67 -13.47 -11.01
C GLU A 49 2.16 -13.56 -11.38
N VAL A 50 2.75 -12.48 -11.91
CA VAL A 50 4.21 -12.42 -12.18
C VAL A 50 5.02 -12.55 -10.88
N LEU A 51 4.55 -11.94 -9.78
CA LEU A 51 5.26 -11.94 -8.50
C LEU A 51 5.06 -13.21 -7.65
N ARG A 52 4.03 -14.00 -7.94
CA ARG A 52 3.67 -15.22 -7.19
C ARG A 52 4.84 -16.19 -6.96
N PRO A 53 5.72 -16.49 -7.95
CA PRO A 53 6.80 -17.45 -7.77
C PRO A 53 7.94 -16.98 -6.85
N PHE A 54 7.97 -15.70 -6.47
CA PHE A 54 9.12 -15.11 -5.76
C PHE A 54 8.99 -15.13 -4.24
N GLY A 55 7.89 -15.69 -3.69
CA GLY A 55 7.79 -16.06 -2.28
C GLY A 55 7.33 -14.97 -1.31
N THR A 56 7.02 -13.75 -1.78
CA THR A 56 6.36 -12.76 -0.90
C THR A 56 4.98 -13.27 -0.47
N ARG A 57 4.57 -13.00 0.76
CA ARG A 57 3.30 -13.48 1.30
C ARG A 57 2.11 -12.63 0.84
N VAL A 58 2.28 -11.31 0.88
CA VAL A 58 1.24 -10.36 0.50
C VAL A 58 1.81 -9.32 -0.46
N PHE A 59 1.18 -9.17 -1.61
CA PHE A 59 1.48 -8.12 -2.57
C PHE A 59 0.39 -7.05 -2.52
N ILE A 60 0.80 -5.78 -2.39
CA ILE A 60 -0.10 -4.63 -2.38
C ILE A 60 0.45 -3.61 -3.36
N VAL A 61 -0.29 -3.29 -4.41
CA VAL A 61 0.07 -2.19 -5.32
C VAL A 61 -0.77 -0.96 -5.02
N LYS A 62 -0.10 0.17 -4.80
CA LYS A 62 -0.71 1.48 -4.55
C LYS A 62 -1.08 2.11 -5.88
N LEU A 63 -2.36 2.46 -6.07
CA LEU A 63 -2.92 2.95 -7.33
C LEU A 63 -3.28 4.45 -7.28
N GLY A 64 -2.70 5.19 -6.34
CA GLY A 64 -2.98 6.61 -6.13
C GLY A 64 -4.45 6.86 -5.79
N SER A 65 -5.10 7.76 -6.51
CA SER A 65 -6.52 8.11 -6.31
C SER A 65 -7.50 6.96 -6.55
N ARG A 66 -7.06 5.85 -7.14
CA ARG A 66 -7.87 4.64 -7.30
C ARG A 66 -7.82 3.71 -6.09
N GLY A 67 -6.95 4.00 -5.10
CA GLY A 67 -6.79 3.16 -3.91
C GLY A 67 -5.66 2.14 -4.04
N CYS A 68 -5.93 0.89 -3.71
CA CYS A 68 -4.94 -0.19 -3.84
C CYS A 68 -5.59 -1.52 -4.21
N PHE A 69 -4.78 -2.39 -4.81
CA PHE A 69 -5.07 -3.81 -4.99
C PHE A 69 -4.17 -4.63 -4.07
N CYS A 70 -4.71 -5.67 -3.48
CA CYS A 70 -4.00 -6.58 -2.59
C CYS A 70 -4.23 -8.03 -3.01
N MET A 71 -3.15 -8.81 -3.05
CA MET A 71 -3.16 -10.27 -3.22
C MET A 71 -2.48 -10.92 -2.02
N ASP A 72 -3.20 -11.75 -1.30
CA ASP A 72 -2.66 -12.64 -0.28
C ASP A 72 -2.39 -14.01 -0.92
N TYR A 73 -1.13 -14.34 -1.08
CA TYR A 73 -0.74 -15.60 -1.73
C TYR A 73 -0.93 -16.82 -0.83
N GLU A 74 -0.97 -16.64 0.49
CA GLU A 74 -1.20 -17.73 1.43
C GLU A 74 -2.63 -18.24 1.37
N THR A 75 -3.59 -17.32 1.32
CA THR A 75 -5.02 -17.67 1.23
C THR A 75 -5.56 -17.73 -0.20
N GLY A 76 -4.81 -17.22 -1.17
CA GLY A 76 -5.24 -17.07 -2.56
C GLY A 76 -6.32 -16.00 -2.77
N LYS A 77 -6.62 -15.21 -1.75
CA LYS A 77 -7.64 -14.15 -1.80
C LYS A 77 -7.03 -12.84 -2.27
N PHE A 78 -7.83 -12.07 -3.00
CA PHE A 78 -7.49 -10.70 -3.37
C PHE A 78 -8.62 -9.74 -2.97
N CYS A 79 -8.27 -8.47 -2.81
CA CYS A 79 -9.24 -7.41 -2.64
C CYS A 79 -8.76 -6.11 -3.28
N GLU A 80 -9.71 -5.27 -3.61
CA GLU A 80 -9.49 -3.87 -3.98
C GLU A 80 -10.08 -2.99 -2.90
N VAL A 81 -9.31 -1.97 -2.50
CA VAL A 81 -9.75 -0.98 -1.52
C VAL A 81 -9.68 0.38 -2.20
N PRO A 82 -10.82 1.07 -2.33
CA PRO A 82 -10.84 2.40 -2.93
C PRO A 82 -10.06 3.39 -2.08
N ALA A 83 -9.52 4.43 -2.71
CA ALA A 83 -8.92 5.53 -1.97
C ALA A 83 -9.97 6.23 -1.10
N VAL A 84 -9.55 6.64 0.09
CA VAL A 84 -10.34 7.58 0.87
C VAL A 84 -10.21 8.95 0.20
N PRO A 85 -11.33 9.59 -0.21
CA PRO A 85 -11.26 10.88 -0.88
C PRO A 85 -10.64 11.96 0.02
N ALA A 86 -9.70 12.74 -0.53
CA ALA A 86 -9.16 13.90 0.13
C ALA A 86 -10.02 15.14 -0.25
N ALA A 87 -10.49 15.89 0.73
CA ALA A 87 -11.34 17.07 0.48
C ALA A 87 -10.57 18.19 -0.25
N HIS A 88 -9.31 18.38 0.12
CA HIS A 88 -8.46 19.43 -0.43
C HIS A 88 -7.05 18.91 -0.69
N PRO A 89 -6.82 18.14 -1.78
CA PRO A 89 -5.48 17.62 -2.08
C PRO A 89 -4.53 18.77 -2.43
N VAL A 90 -3.41 18.85 -1.71
CA VAL A 90 -2.37 19.89 -1.86
C VAL A 90 -1.09 19.29 -2.45
N SER A 91 -0.68 18.11 -1.96
CA SER A 91 0.58 17.46 -2.38
C SER A 91 0.45 15.95 -2.25
N THR A 92 1.01 15.21 -3.20
CA THR A 92 1.08 13.74 -3.13
C THR A 92 2.37 13.25 -2.46
N VAL A 93 3.27 14.14 -2.09
CA VAL A 93 4.55 13.80 -1.46
C VAL A 93 4.29 13.17 -0.08
N GLY A 94 4.91 12.02 0.16
CA GLY A 94 4.76 11.29 1.42
C GLY A 94 3.50 10.42 1.55
N ALA A 95 2.54 10.51 0.62
CA ALA A 95 1.32 9.71 0.68
C ALA A 95 1.60 8.19 0.65
N GLY A 96 2.56 7.77 -0.16
CA GLY A 96 2.99 6.36 -0.24
C GLY A 96 3.61 5.88 1.07
N ASP A 97 4.41 6.70 1.71
CA ASP A 97 5.06 6.39 3.00
C ASP A 97 4.03 6.37 4.13
N ALA A 98 3.09 7.32 4.13
CA ALA A 98 1.96 7.34 5.07
C ALA A 98 1.06 6.11 4.93
N PHE A 99 0.81 5.65 3.69
CA PHE A 99 0.11 4.40 3.44
C PHE A 99 0.85 3.21 4.07
N CYS A 100 2.15 3.08 3.82
CA CYS A 100 2.95 1.99 4.37
C CYS A 100 3.02 2.04 5.89
N ALA A 101 3.24 3.22 6.48
CA ALA A 101 3.23 3.41 7.92
C ALA A 101 1.87 3.07 8.55
N GLY A 102 0.77 3.51 7.93
CA GLY A 102 -0.59 3.20 8.35
C GLY A 102 -0.88 1.71 8.30
N MET A 103 -0.47 1.04 7.22
CA MET A 103 -0.62 -0.41 7.07
C MET A 103 0.09 -1.17 8.20
N ILE A 104 1.35 -0.84 8.46
CA ILE A 104 2.16 -1.44 9.52
C ILE A 104 1.51 -1.20 10.90
N ALA A 105 1.13 0.05 11.18
CA ALA A 105 0.51 0.42 12.46
C ALA A 105 -0.80 -0.33 12.71
N ALA A 106 -1.63 -0.51 11.69
CA ALA A 106 -2.90 -1.22 11.79
C ALA A 106 -2.69 -2.72 12.04
N LEU A 107 -1.79 -3.35 11.31
CA LEU A 107 -1.46 -4.77 11.49
C LEU A 107 -0.84 -5.05 12.85
N LEU A 108 0.04 -4.18 13.36
CA LEU A 108 0.62 -4.31 14.70
C LEU A 108 -0.44 -4.21 15.81
N ARG A 109 -1.59 -3.58 15.55
CA ARG A 109 -2.76 -3.55 16.43
C ARG A 109 -3.75 -4.70 16.21
N GLY A 110 -3.37 -5.68 15.39
CA GLY A 110 -4.17 -6.88 15.16
C GLY A 110 -5.36 -6.66 14.22
N LYS A 111 -5.38 -5.57 13.44
CA LYS A 111 -6.44 -5.40 12.46
C LYS A 111 -6.30 -6.42 11.32
N GLU A 112 -7.42 -6.87 10.80
CA GLU A 112 -7.52 -7.70 9.61
C GLU A 112 -6.90 -6.99 8.40
N LEU A 113 -6.41 -7.76 7.42
CA LEU A 113 -5.71 -7.26 6.24
C LEU A 113 -6.51 -6.15 5.52
N ARG A 114 -7.80 -6.37 5.25
CA ARG A 114 -8.66 -5.39 4.59
C ARG A 114 -8.83 -4.11 5.41
N ALA A 115 -9.09 -4.23 6.70
CA ALA A 115 -9.24 -3.08 7.61
C ALA A 115 -7.92 -2.29 7.71
N SER A 116 -6.78 -2.99 7.64
CA SER A 116 -5.46 -2.34 7.62
C SER A 116 -5.22 -1.55 6.34
N LEU A 117 -5.67 -2.04 5.18
CA LEU A 117 -5.60 -1.32 3.90
C LEU A 117 -6.51 -0.08 3.90
N GLU A 118 -7.70 -0.17 4.46
CA GLU A 118 -8.64 0.95 4.60
C GLU A 118 -8.06 2.04 5.53
N PHE A 119 -7.45 1.64 6.64
CA PHE A 119 -6.72 2.54 7.54
C PHE A 119 -5.52 3.21 6.83
N ALA A 120 -4.72 2.44 6.10
CA ALA A 120 -3.60 2.93 5.31
C ALA A 120 -4.03 3.95 4.24
N SER A 121 -5.15 3.69 3.57
CA SER A 121 -5.76 4.62 2.62
C SER A 121 -6.18 5.94 3.27
N ALA A 122 -6.73 5.88 4.49
CA ALA A 122 -7.08 7.08 5.27
C ALA A 122 -5.84 7.90 5.66
N ALA A 123 -4.78 7.25 6.14
CA ALA A 123 -3.52 7.92 6.46
C ALA A 123 -2.91 8.63 5.23
N ALA A 124 -2.92 7.96 4.07
CA ALA A 124 -2.48 8.56 2.81
C ALA A 124 -3.35 9.75 2.41
N SER A 125 -4.68 9.64 2.55
CA SER A 125 -5.61 10.73 2.25
C SER A 125 -5.42 11.95 3.14
N MET A 126 -5.14 11.78 4.42
CA MET A 126 -4.80 12.89 5.32
C MET A 126 -3.50 13.58 4.90
N THR A 127 -2.50 12.78 4.50
CA THR A 127 -1.19 13.30 4.10
C THR A 127 -1.25 14.15 2.84
N VAL A 128 -2.07 13.81 1.85
CA VAL A 128 -2.20 14.63 0.63
C VAL A 128 -2.87 15.99 0.84
N GLN A 129 -3.49 16.24 2.00
CA GLN A 129 -4.15 17.49 2.35
C GLN A 129 -3.24 18.51 3.04
N VAL A 130 -2.00 18.13 3.31
CA VAL A 130 -1.00 19.04 3.90
C VAL A 130 0.19 19.21 2.96
N ASN A 131 0.89 20.34 3.10
CA ASN A 131 2.03 20.65 2.23
C ASN A 131 3.35 20.07 2.76
N HIS A 132 3.28 19.01 3.58
CA HIS A 132 4.43 18.38 4.22
C HIS A 132 4.31 16.86 4.13
N ALA A 133 5.44 16.18 3.95
CA ALA A 133 5.48 14.71 3.91
C ALA A 133 5.17 14.05 5.26
N THR A 134 5.24 14.81 6.36
CA THR A 134 5.03 14.35 7.74
C THR A 134 4.15 15.34 8.50
N GLY A 135 3.50 14.87 9.59
CA GLY A 135 2.70 15.74 10.46
C GLY A 135 1.24 15.93 10.02
N ALA A 136 0.76 15.13 9.09
CA ALA A 136 -0.65 15.15 8.67
C ALA A 136 -1.60 14.64 9.74
N PHE A 137 -1.10 13.83 10.67
CA PHE A 137 -1.84 13.28 11.81
C PHE A 137 -0.87 13.02 12.97
N SER A 138 -1.38 13.05 14.21
CA SER A 138 -0.59 12.92 15.43
C SER A 138 -0.82 11.60 16.16
N SER A 139 -1.90 10.89 15.84
CA SER A 139 -2.26 9.66 16.53
C SER A 139 -2.97 8.65 15.61
N PHE A 140 -2.95 7.40 16.05
CA PHE A 140 -3.71 6.33 15.40
C PHE A 140 -5.23 6.59 15.43
N GLU A 141 -5.73 7.07 16.57
CA GLU A 141 -7.15 7.38 16.76
C GLU A 141 -7.65 8.48 15.80
N GLU A 142 -6.82 9.48 15.52
CA GLU A 142 -7.13 10.53 14.56
C GLU A 142 -7.37 9.96 13.16
N VAL A 143 -6.51 9.06 12.71
CA VAL A 143 -6.67 8.35 11.41
C VAL A 143 -7.91 7.46 11.42
N GLU A 144 -8.20 6.74 12.51
CA GLU A 144 -9.41 5.93 12.62
C GLU A 144 -10.68 6.78 12.52
N ASN A 145 -10.72 7.91 13.21
CA ASN A 145 -11.86 8.82 13.19
C ASN A 145 -12.06 9.40 11.78
N TYR A 146 -10.97 9.77 11.11
CA TYR A 146 -11.03 10.23 9.72
C TYR A 146 -11.55 9.14 8.78
N ALA A 147 -11.05 7.91 8.91
CA ALA A 147 -11.49 6.78 8.10
C ALA A 147 -12.98 6.47 8.28
N ARG A 148 -13.49 6.50 9.53
CA ARG A 148 -14.93 6.33 9.83
C ARG A 148 -15.78 7.44 9.21
N ALA A 149 -15.35 8.70 9.32
CA ALA A 149 -16.07 9.84 8.78
C ALA A 149 -16.15 9.80 7.25
N ALA A 150 -15.08 9.36 6.58
CA ALA A 150 -15.00 9.30 5.12
C ALA A 150 -15.71 8.09 4.51
N GLY A 151 -15.81 6.96 5.22
CA GLY A 151 -16.29 5.69 4.68
C GLY A 151 -17.65 5.21 5.20
N GLY A 152 -18.20 5.79 6.25
CA GLY A 152 -19.44 5.32 6.90
C GLY A 152 -19.37 3.88 7.40
N ARG A 153 -18.17 3.28 7.50
CA ARG A 153 -17.95 1.89 7.92
C ARG A 153 -17.32 1.84 9.29
N THR A 154 -17.81 0.90 10.10
CA THR A 154 -17.20 0.58 11.40
C THR A 154 -15.99 -0.33 11.14
N PHE A 155 -14.81 0.12 11.55
CA PHE A 155 -13.56 -0.66 11.48
C PHE A 155 -13.42 -1.54 12.72
#